data_49f46becc5583cbcd88adb73efc767bc
#
_entry.id   49f46becc5583cbcd88adb73efc767bc
#
_cell.length_a   1.000
_cell.length_b   1.000
_cell.length_c   1.000
_cell.angle_alpha   90.00
_cell.angle_beta   90.00
_cell.angle_gamma   90.00
#
_symmetry.space_group_name_H-M   'P 1'
#
loop_
_entity.id
_entity.type
_entity.pdbx_description
1 polymer ?
#
loop_
_entity_poly.entity_id
_entity_poly.type
_entity_poly.pdbx_seq_one_letter_code
_entity_poly.pdbx_strand_id
1 'polypeptide(L)'
;IVYGINHKGMDVEETDIFSAASCTTNAISPVLKVIEDNLGVVKGHIETVHAYTNDQNLLDNMHKKPRRGRSAAINMVITSTGAGKAVTKVIPSLKDKLTANAVRVPTPNGSLAIMNLTVSKGTSVDEVNNCLRKSALEGDLINQINYNINEELVSNDIIGNTCCAVFDSNATIVSPDKKNIVLYVWYDNEFGYTKQVIRLAKYVAQVRRLIYY
;
A
#
# COMPACT_ATOMS: atom_id res chain seq x y z
N ILE A 1 3.73 12.58 -0.05
CA ILE A 1 5.07 11.98 0.04
C ILE A 1 4.91 10.59 0.59
N VAL A 2 5.61 9.61 -0.01
CA VAL A 2 5.75 8.26 0.53
C VAL A 2 7.21 8.05 0.90
N TYR A 3 7.46 7.81 2.18
CA TYR A 3 8.81 7.59 2.67
C TYR A 3 9.43 6.32 2.03
N GLY A 4 10.70 6.38 1.69
CA GLY A 4 11.39 5.32 0.94
C GLY A 4 11.30 5.45 -0.59
N ILE A 5 10.35 6.24 -1.12
CA ILE A 5 10.13 6.35 -2.57
C ILE A 5 10.48 7.75 -3.09
N ASN A 6 9.76 8.78 -2.64
CA ASN A 6 9.94 10.13 -3.17
C ASN A 6 10.27 11.20 -2.11
N HIS A 7 10.74 10.78 -0.94
CA HIS A 7 11.08 11.70 0.15
C HIS A 7 12.43 12.43 -0.06
N LYS A 8 13.37 11.81 -0.77
CA LYS A 8 14.75 12.36 -0.94
C LYS A 8 14.82 13.59 -1.84
N GLY A 9 13.81 13.83 -2.68
CA GLY A 9 13.78 15.01 -3.57
C GLY A 9 12.98 16.19 -3.00
N MET A 10 12.70 16.18 -1.73
CA MET A 10 11.87 17.17 -1.06
C MET A 10 12.74 18.30 -0.50
N ASP A 11 12.36 19.54 -0.81
CA ASP A 11 12.91 20.71 -0.15
C ASP A 11 12.22 20.90 1.20
N VAL A 12 12.94 20.57 2.27
CA VAL A 12 12.43 20.65 3.64
C VAL A 12 12.55 22.06 4.24
N GLU A 13 13.37 22.93 3.66
CA GLU A 13 13.59 24.28 4.17
C GLU A 13 12.55 25.25 3.63
N GLU A 14 12.10 25.06 2.40
CA GLU A 14 11.13 25.94 1.75
C GLU A 14 9.66 25.42 1.81
N THR A 15 9.45 24.25 2.42
CA THR A 15 8.12 23.61 2.49
C THR A 15 7.56 23.66 3.90
N ASP A 16 6.44 24.34 4.10
CA ASP A 16 5.76 24.44 5.41
C ASP A 16 4.74 23.33 5.67
N ILE A 17 4.18 22.71 4.62
CA ILE A 17 3.09 21.74 4.73
C ILE A 17 3.47 20.43 4.04
N PHE A 18 3.48 19.35 4.81
CA PHE A 18 3.82 18.02 4.33
C PHE A 18 2.61 17.08 4.47
N SER A 19 2.45 16.19 3.49
CA SER A 19 1.44 15.12 3.54
C SER A 19 2.11 13.76 3.37
N ALA A 20 1.86 12.86 4.32
CA ALA A 20 2.29 11.45 4.24
C ALA A 20 1.37 10.59 3.36
N ALA A 21 0.56 11.19 2.50
CA ALA A 21 -0.43 10.53 1.64
C ALA A 21 -1.52 9.78 2.45
N SER A 22 -1.79 8.52 2.13
CA SER A 22 -2.78 7.70 2.83
C SER A 22 -2.21 6.33 3.19
N CYS A 23 -2.89 5.60 4.08
CA CYS A 23 -2.51 4.22 4.44
C CYS A 23 -2.41 3.32 3.20
N THR A 24 -3.42 3.34 2.33
CA THR A 24 -3.43 2.55 1.11
C THR A 24 -2.32 2.97 0.14
N THR A 25 -2.10 4.28 -0.06
CA THR A 25 -1.03 4.76 -0.94
C THR A 25 0.34 4.32 -0.43
N ASN A 26 0.57 4.39 0.88
CA ASN A 26 1.81 3.89 1.49
C ASN A 26 1.98 2.37 1.34
N ALA A 27 0.89 1.61 1.44
CA ALA A 27 0.94 0.16 1.30
C ALA A 27 1.28 -0.30 -0.12
N ILE A 28 0.63 0.30 -1.13
CA ILE A 28 0.80 -0.15 -2.52
C ILE A 28 2.05 0.42 -3.21
N SER A 29 2.48 1.63 -2.85
CA SER A 29 3.57 2.32 -3.57
C SER A 29 4.91 1.58 -3.51
N PRO A 30 5.37 1.03 -2.38
CA PRO A 30 6.63 0.30 -2.33
C PRO A 30 6.64 -0.92 -3.25
N VAL A 31 5.55 -1.69 -3.25
CA VAL A 31 5.43 -2.89 -4.08
C VAL A 31 5.32 -2.50 -5.56
N LEU A 32 4.49 -1.52 -5.91
CA LEU A 32 4.38 -1.00 -7.28
C LEU A 32 5.71 -0.46 -7.80
N LYS A 33 6.50 0.21 -6.96
CA LYS A 33 7.83 0.72 -7.35
C LYS A 33 8.76 -0.42 -7.74
N VAL A 34 8.80 -1.49 -6.95
CA VAL A 34 9.63 -2.68 -7.25
C VAL A 34 9.18 -3.33 -8.56
N ILE A 35 7.87 -3.49 -8.77
CA ILE A 35 7.35 -4.10 -10.01
C ILE A 35 7.60 -3.20 -11.22
N GLU A 36 7.38 -1.90 -11.11
CA GLU A 36 7.65 -0.95 -12.20
C GLU A 36 9.12 -0.95 -12.60
N ASP A 37 10.03 -0.91 -11.63
CA ASP A 37 11.48 -0.85 -11.89
C ASP A 37 12.03 -2.15 -12.51
N ASN A 38 11.50 -3.30 -12.15
CA ASN A 38 12.05 -4.59 -12.59
C ASN A 38 11.32 -5.17 -13.81
N LEU A 39 9.99 -5.02 -13.87
CA LEU A 39 9.14 -5.68 -14.85
C LEU A 39 8.42 -4.70 -15.79
N GLY A 40 8.26 -3.44 -15.39
CA GLY A 40 7.53 -2.41 -16.12
C GLY A 40 6.01 -2.67 -16.12
N VAL A 41 5.24 -1.81 -15.49
CA VAL A 41 3.77 -1.90 -15.46
C VAL A 41 3.19 -1.30 -16.73
N VAL A 42 2.41 -2.07 -17.46
CA VAL A 42 1.67 -1.63 -18.65
C VAL A 42 0.32 -1.05 -18.25
N LYS A 43 -0.44 -1.79 -17.46
CA LYS A 43 -1.74 -1.38 -16.89
C LYS A 43 -2.06 -2.20 -15.65
N GLY A 44 -3.03 -1.76 -14.87
CA GLY A 44 -3.47 -2.54 -13.73
C GLY A 44 -4.75 -2.03 -13.08
N HIS A 45 -5.26 -2.88 -12.19
CA HIS A 45 -6.37 -2.55 -11.31
C HIS A 45 -6.00 -2.89 -9.87
N ILE A 46 -6.29 -1.95 -8.97
CA ILE A 46 -6.05 -2.12 -7.53
C ILE A 46 -7.41 -2.15 -6.84
N GLU A 47 -7.74 -3.31 -6.28
CA GLU A 47 -8.87 -3.47 -5.38
C GLU A 47 -8.35 -3.42 -3.94
N THR A 48 -9.04 -2.69 -3.06
CA THR A 48 -8.73 -2.74 -1.63
C THR A 48 -9.90 -3.27 -0.84
N VAL A 49 -9.67 -4.36 -0.11
CA VAL A 49 -10.54 -4.83 0.96
C VAL A 49 -10.10 -4.11 2.23
N HIS A 50 -10.89 -3.11 2.65
CA HIS A 50 -10.44 -2.13 3.62
C HIS A 50 -11.31 -2.16 4.89
N ALA A 51 -10.67 -2.18 6.03
CA ALA A 51 -11.34 -1.99 7.32
C ALA A 51 -12.21 -0.71 7.30
N TYR A 52 -13.32 -0.70 8.03
CA TYR A 52 -14.11 0.52 8.16
C TYR A 52 -13.31 1.60 8.88
N THR A 53 -13.64 2.86 8.59
CA THR A 53 -12.98 4.03 9.20
C THR A 53 -14.05 5.02 9.63
N ASN A 54 -13.64 6.05 10.36
CA ASN A 54 -14.53 7.11 10.84
C ASN A 54 -15.28 7.88 9.72
N ASP A 55 -14.91 7.67 8.44
CA ASP A 55 -15.65 8.19 7.28
C ASP A 55 -16.88 7.34 6.91
N GLN A 56 -17.23 6.34 7.69
CA GLN A 56 -18.45 5.53 7.56
C GLN A 56 -19.31 5.69 8.80
N ASN A 57 -20.64 5.73 8.58
CA ASN A 57 -21.56 5.79 9.70
C ASN A 57 -21.60 4.44 10.45
N LEU A 58 -21.63 4.48 11.76
CA LEU A 58 -21.80 3.29 12.60
C LEU A 58 -23.20 2.67 12.42
N LEU A 59 -24.22 3.54 12.39
CA LEU A 59 -25.61 3.17 12.09
C LEU A 59 -26.03 3.83 10.76
N ASP A 60 -27.10 3.33 10.15
CA ASP A 60 -27.66 3.90 8.93
C ASP A 60 -28.00 5.39 9.12
N ASN A 61 -27.38 6.26 8.33
CA ASN A 61 -27.61 7.70 8.37
C ASN A 61 -27.17 8.36 7.06
N MET A 62 -27.52 9.62 6.86
CA MET A 62 -27.15 10.39 5.68
C MET A 62 -25.64 10.55 5.57
N HIS A 63 -25.11 10.42 4.34
CA HIS A 63 -23.70 10.62 4.02
C HIS A 63 -23.55 11.12 2.58
N LYS A 64 -22.55 11.96 2.31
CA LYS A 64 -22.26 12.49 0.96
C LYS A 64 -22.05 11.38 -0.08
N LYS A 65 -21.51 10.25 0.36
CA LYS A 65 -21.41 9.00 -0.43
C LYS A 65 -22.46 8.04 0.12
N PRO A 66 -23.58 7.82 -0.54
CA PRO A 66 -24.76 7.12 0.05
C PRO A 66 -24.40 5.76 0.67
N ARG A 67 -23.57 4.95 0.01
CA ARG A 67 -23.17 3.64 0.54
C ARG A 67 -22.36 3.73 1.85
N ARG A 68 -21.59 4.80 2.08
CA ARG A 68 -20.87 5.01 3.36
C ARG A 68 -21.78 5.45 4.50
N GLY A 69 -23.00 5.81 4.21
CA GLY A 69 -24.04 6.07 5.18
C GLY A 69 -24.67 4.81 5.78
N ARG A 70 -24.42 3.64 5.18
CA ARG A 70 -24.91 2.36 5.70
C ARG A 70 -24.02 1.85 6.82
N SER A 71 -24.64 1.21 7.81
CA SER A 71 -23.97 0.71 9.02
C SER A 71 -22.67 -0.06 8.70
N ALA A 72 -21.54 0.47 9.17
CA ALA A 72 -20.22 -0.05 8.88
C ALA A 72 -19.96 -1.43 9.52
N ALA A 73 -20.56 -1.70 10.68
CA ALA A 73 -20.30 -2.90 11.47
C ALA A 73 -20.89 -4.17 10.87
N ILE A 74 -21.86 -4.05 9.95
CA ILE A 74 -22.61 -5.20 9.41
C ILE A 74 -22.68 -5.25 7.88
N ASN A 75 -22.09 -4.28 7.17
CA ASN A 75 -22.20 -4.19 5.72
C ASN A 75 -20.83 -4.16 5.03
N MET A 76 -20.71 -4.88 3.92
CA MET A 76 -19.68 -4.64 2.93
C MET A 76 -20.11 -3.49 1.99
N VAL A 77 -19.21 -2.55 1.73
CA VAL A 77 -19.54 -1.33 0.99
C VAL A 77 -18.55 -1.09 -0.14
N ILE A 78 -19.02 -1.18 -1.39
CA ILE A 78 -18.24 -0.78 -2.57
C ILE A 78 -18.15 0.75 -2.58
N THR A 79 -16.93 1.28 -2.67
CA THR A 79 -16.70 2.72 -2.67
C THR A 79 -15.46 3.10 -3.49
N SER A 80 -15.33 4.39 -3.80
CA SER A 80 -14.15 4.91 -4.48
C SER A 80 -12.96 5.03 -3.53
N THR A 81 -11.76 4.88 -4.06
CA THR A 81 -10.50 5.22 -3.40
C THR A 81 -9.70 6.22 -4.23
N GLY A 82 -9.00 7.12 -3.56
CA GLY A 82 -8.05 8.04 -4.19
C GLY A 82 -6.67 7.45 -4.44
N ALA A 83 -6.41 6.22 -3.98
CA ALA A 83 -5.07 5.62 -3.97
C ALA A 83 -4.48 5.46 -5.39
N GLY A 84 -5.28 5.07 -6.38
CA GLY A 84 -4.83 4.96 -7.76
C GLY A 84 -4.31 6.29 -8.35
N LYS A 85 -4.97 7.41 -8.05
CA LYS A 85 -4.49 8.74 -8.44
C LYS A 85 -3.33 9.22 -7.58
N ALA A 86 -3.34 8.89 -6.29
CA ALA A 86 -2.29 9.34 -5.38
C ALA A 86 -0.95 8.66 -5.71
N VAL A 87 -0.93 7.38 -6.05
CA VAL A 87 0.30 6.66 -6.40
C VAL A 87 0.97 7.23 -7.63
N THR A 88 0.22 7.79 -8.61
CA THR A 88 0.82 8.40 -9.81
C THR A 88 1.55 9.72 -9.51
N LYS A 89 1.26 10.36 -8.37
CA LYS A 89 2.03 11.51 -7.89
C LYS A 89 3.35 11.10 -7.25
N VAL A 90 3.43 9.87 -6.75
CA VAL A 90 4.60 9.29 -6.08
C VAL A 90 5.50 8.58 -7.07
N ILE A 91 4.89 7.89 -8.04
CA ILE A 91 5.54 7.14 -9.13
C ILE A 91 4.97 7.65 -10.46
N PRO A 92 5.50 8.73 -11.04
CA PRO A 92 4.91 9.38 -12.22
C PRO A 92 4.81 8.48 -13.47
N SER A 93 5.67 7.48 -13.60
CA SER A 93 5.63 6.50 -14.70
C SER A 93 4.35 5.65 -14.73
N LEU A 94 3.60 5.60 -13.62
CA LEU A 94 2.31 4.89 -13.52
C LEU A 94 1.09 5.75 -13.92
N LYS A 95 1.32 6.98 -14.40
CA LYS A 95 0.23 7.85 -14.82
C LYS A 95 -0.59 7.18 -15.93
N ASP A 96 -1.92 7.25 -15.78
CA ASP A 96 -2.93 6.70 -16.71
C ASP A 96 -2.89 5.17 -16.91
N LYS A 97 -2.07 4.45 -16.15
CA LYS A 97 -1.96 2.99 -16.21
C LYS A 97 -2.85 2.25 -15.21
N LEU A 98 -3.32 2.94 -14.15
CA LEU A 98 -3.98 2.29 -13.02
C LEU A 98 -5.42 2.75 -12.82
N THR A 99 -6.29 1.79 -12.55
CA THR A 99 -7.61 2.01 -11.98
C THR A 99 -7.65 1.49 -10.54
N ALA A 100 -8.56 2.02 -9.71
CA ALA A 100 -8.67 1.57 -8.32
C ALA A 100 -10.07 1.79 -7.75
N ASN A 101 -10.49 0.86 -6.89
CA ASN A 101 -11.67 0.97 -6.03
C ASN A 101 -11.42 0.36 -4.66
N ALA A 102 -12.43 0.36 -3.80
CA ALA A 102 -12.35 -0.22 -2.47
C ALA A 102 -13.67 -0.92 -2.10
N VAL A 103 -13.54 -2.02 -1.40
CA VAL A 103 -14.63 -2.66 -0.66
C VAL A 103 -14.35 -2.48 0.84
N ARG A 104 -15.21 -1.72 1.52
CA ARG A 104 -15.16 -1.62 2.98
C ARG A 104 -15.81 -2.85 3.58
N VAL A 105 -15.18 -3.42 4.61
CA VAL A 105 -15.63 -4.63 5.31
C VAL A 105 -15.81 -4.37 6.80
N PRO A 106 -16.64 -5.17 7.50
CA PRO A 106 -16.88 -5.03 8.94
C PRO A 106 -15.70 -5.53 9.79
N THR A 107 -14.50 -5.04 9.51
CA THR A 107 -13.27 -5.35 10.23
C THR A 107 -12.73 -4.03 10.82
N PRO A 108 -12.40 -3.97 12.12
CA PRO A 108 -12.01 -2.72 12.76
C PRO A 108 -10.63 -2.22 12.30
N ASN A 109 -9.69 -3.11 12.01
CA ASN A 109 -8.36 -2.80 11.51
C ASN A 109 -7.81 -3.96 10.68
N GLY A 110 -6.80 -3.72 9.88
CA GLY A 110 -6.23 -4.70 8.97
C GLY A 110 -6.92 -4.70 7.61
N SER A 111 -6.20 -4.25 6.60
CA SER A 111 -6.68 -4.07 5.22
C SER A 111 -5.81 -4.85 4.24
N LEU A 112 -6.36 -5.16 3.07
CA LEU A 112 -5.70 -5.88 1.99
C LEU A 112 -5.80 -5.10 0.69
N ALA A 113 -4.69 -4.90 0.00
CA ALA A 113 -4.67 -4.45 -1.38
C ALA A 113 -4.39 -5.64 -2.31
N ILE A 114 -5.24 -5.81 -3.33
CA ILE A 114 -5.11 -6.80 -4.38
C ILE A 114 -4.74 -6.04 -5.64
N MET A 115 -3.58 -6.33 -6.21
CA MET A 115 -3.05 -5.64 -7.38
C MET A 115 -3.01 -6.59 -8.57
N ASN A 116 -3.92 -6.40 -9.51
CA ASN A 116 -3.94 -7.08 -10.80
C ASN A 116 -3.16 -6.23 -11.80
N LEU A 117 -1.99 -6.67 -12.22
CA LEU A 117 -1.08 -5.91 -13.05
C LEU A 117 -0.72 -6.66 -14.32
N THR A 118 -0.71 -5.97 -15.46
CA THR A 118 -0.06 -6.44 -16.67
C THR A 118 1.33 -5.83 -16.75
N VAL A 119 2.36 -6.65 -16.92
CA VAL A 119 3.76 -6.24 -16.97
C VAL A 119 4.35 -6.38 -18.38
N SER A 120 5.35 -5.56 -18.71
CA SER A 120 5.97 -5.55 -20.02
C SER A 120 6.93 -6.74 -20.22
N LYS A 121 7.65 -7.12 -19.17
CA LYS A 121 8.55 -8.29 -19.19
C LYS A 121 7.79 -9.51 -18.69
N GLY A 122 7.91 -10.62 -19.41
CA GLY A 122 7.42 -11.93 -18.91
C GLY A 122 8.15 -12.32 -17.64
N THR A 123 7.42 -12.91 -16.68
CA THR A 123 7.94 -13.22 -15.35
C THR A 123 7.42 -14.54 -14.81
N SER A 124 7.91 -14.96 -13.66
CA SER A 124 7.45 -16.10 -12.88
C SER A 124 7.16 -15.69 -11.44
N VAL A 125 6.49 -16.57 -10.68
CA VAL A 125 6.26 -16.37 -9.25
C VAL A 125 7.58 -16.14 -8.52
N ASP A 126 8.58 -16.95 -8.80
CA ASP A 126 9.90 -16.85 -8.15
C ASP A 126 10.60 -15.53 -8.46
N GLU A 127 10.55 -15.06 -9.71
CA GLU A 127 11.15 -13.77 -10.09
C GLU A 127 10.46 -12.59 -9.38
N VAL A 128 9.14 -12.57 -9.37
CA VAL A 128 8.36 -11.54 -8.66
C VAL A 128 8.70 -11.55 -7.18
N ASN A 129 8.64 -12.73 -6.55
CA ASN A 129 8.92 -12.89 -5.13
C ASN A 129 10.36 -12.51 -4.78
N ASN A 130 11.35 -12.88 -5.61
CA ASN A 130 12.74 -12.52 -5.39
C ASN A 130 13.00 -11.01 -5.49
N CYS A 131 12.38 -10.31 -6.45
CA CYS A 131 12.48 -8.85 -6.54
C CYS A 131 11.98 -8.17 -5.26
N LEU A 132 10.81 -8.60 -4.77
CA LEU A 132 10.21 -8.04 -3.54
C LEU A 132 10.99 -8.43 -2.29
N ARG A 133 11.45 -9.68 -2.20
CA ARG A 133 12.30 -10.13 -1.10
C ARG A 133 13.60 -9.32 -1.01
N LYS A 134 14.28 -9.11 -2.13
CA LYS A 134 15.49 -8.30 -2.18
C LYS A 134 15.23 -6.88 -1.69
N SER A 135 14.17 -6.24 -2.19
CA SER A 135 13.81 -4.87 -1.78
C SER A 135 13.37 -4.75 -0.33
N ALA A 136 12.82 -5.81 0.26
CA ALA A 136 12.49 -5.86 1.68
C ALA A 136 13.71 -6.01 2.59
N LEU A 137 14.82 -6.55 2.07
CA LEU A 137 16.04 -6.81 2.83
C LEU A 137 17.13 -5.77 2.58
N GLU A 138 17.09 -5.05 1.47
CA GLU A 138 18.13 -4.14 1.04
C GLU A 138 17.56 -2.79 0.55
N GLY A 139 18.31 -1.72 0.77
CA GLY A 139 18.01 -0.39 0.22
C GLY A 139 16.95 0.41 1.00
N ASP A 140 16.29 1.32 0.30
CA ASP A 140 15.39 2.31 0.90
C ASP A 140 14.05 1.72 1.38
N LEU A 141 13.70 0.50 0.96
CA LEU A 141 12.41 -0.12 1.25
C LEU A 141 12.44 -1.13 2.41
N ILE A 142 13.60 -1.33 3.06
CA ILE A 142 13.78 -2.26 4.20
C ILE A 142 12.70 -2.10 5.28
N ASN A 143 12.34 -0.88 5.63
CA ASN A 143 11.34 -0.60 6.66
C ASN A 143 9.95 -0.29 6.07
N GLN A 144 9.76 -0.49 4.77
CA GLN A 144 8.51 -0.24 4.06
C GLN A 144 7.81 -1.55 3.70
N ILE A 145 8.59 -2.56 3.30
CA ILE A 145 8.07 -3.88 2.92
C ILE A 145 8.47 -4.90 3.96
N ASN A 146 7.48 -5.59 4.52
CA ASN A 146 7.65 -6.84 5.25
C ASN A 146 7.36 -7.98 4.26
N TYR A 147 8.32 -8.85 4.02
CA TYR A 147 8.18 -10.01 3.15
C TYR A 147 7.66 -11.20 3.96
N ASN A 148 6.41 -11.59 3.75
CA ASN A 148 5.78 -12.68 4.48
C ASN A 148 5.91 -14.02 3.74
N ILE A 149 6.28 -15.05 4.50
CA ILE A 149 6.34 -16.46 4.06
C ILE A 149 5.42 -17.37 4.88
N ASN A 150 4.67 -16.82 5.84
CA ASN A 150 3.74 -17.59 6.64
C ASN A 150 2.46 -17.85 5.86
N GLU A 151 2.12 -19.12 5.65
CA GLU A 151 0.92 -19.55 4.92
C GLU A 151 -0.37 -19.33 5.72
N GLU A 152 -0.28 -19.15 7.03
CA GLU A 152 -1.43 -18.95 7.93
C GLU A 152 -1.78 -17.47 8.14
N LEU A 153 -1.06 -16.54 7.46
CA LEU A 153 -1.24 -15.09 7.66
C LEU A 153 -2.66 -14.63 7.32
N VAL A 154 -3.29 -13.94 8.27
CA VAL A 154 -4.61 -13.31 8.10
C VAL A 154 -4.59 -11.86 8.60
N SER A 155 -5.68 -11.13 8.38
CA SER A 155 -5.77 -9.69 8.67
C SER A 155 -5.47 -9.30 10.13
N ASN A 156 -5.71 -10.19 11.09
CA ASN A 156 -5.44 -9.88 12.50
C ASN A 156 -3.95 -9.96 12.86
N ASP A 157 -3.16 -10.74 12.11
CA ASP A 157 -1.74 -10.95 12.39
C ASP A 157 -0.87 -9.75 12.01
N ILE A 158 -1.38 -8.89 11.10
CA ILE A 158 -0.63 -7.71 10.66
C ILE A 158 -0.81 -6.49 11.57
N ILE A 159 -1.66 -6.59 12.59
CA ILE A 159 -1.93 -5.48 13.50
C ILE A 159 -0.68 -5.16 14.32
N GLY A 160 -0.30 -3.88 14.36
CA GLY A 160 0.94 -3.41 14.99
C GLY A 160 2.19 -3.54 14.11
N ASN A 161 2.07 -4.02 12.87
CA ASN A 161 3.21 -4.07 11.96
C ASN A 161 3.69 -2.65 11.62
N THR A 162 5.00 -2.43 11.73
CA THR A 162 5.62 -1.12 11.49
C THR A 162 5.89 -0.81 10.03
N CYS A 163 5.89 -1.84 9.17
CA CYS A 163 5.96 -1.67 7.72
C CYS A 163 4.61 -1.25 7.17
N CYS A 164 4.60 -0.44 6.13
CA CYS A 164 3.36 -0.02 5.48
C CYS A 164 2.80 -1.06 4.51
N ALA A 165 3.61 -2.02 4.10
CA ALA A 165 3.26 -3.10 3.17
C ALA A 165 3.74 -4.43 3.74
N VAL A 166 2.84 -5.37 3.95
CA VAL A 166 3.17 -6.78 4.25
C VAL A 166 2.84 -7.57 2.99
N PHE A 167 3.87 -7.87 2.21
CA PHE A 167 3.73 -8.60 0.96
C PHE A 167 3.56 -10.09 1.22
N ASP A 168 2.45 -10.65 0.75
CA ASP A 168 2.14 -12.06 0.90
C ASP A 168 2.70 -12.87 -0.28
N SER A 169 3.90 -13.44 -0.09
CA SER A 169 4.59 -14.14 -1.16
C SER A 169 3.93 -15.46 -1.56
N ASN A 170 3.20 -16.09 -0.64
CA ASN A 170 2.51 -17.35 -0.90
C ASN A 170 1.26 -17.17 -1.77
N ALA A 171 0.70 -15.96 -1.78
CA ALA A 171 -0.49 -15.60 -2.56
C ALA A 171 -0.16 -15.05 -3.95
N THR A 172 1.11 -14.94 -4.34
CA THR A 172 1.52 -14.43 -5.65
C THR A 172 1.01 -15.33 -6.78
N ILE A 173 0.33 -14.75 -7.76
CA ILE A 173 -0.17 -15.47 -8.94
C ILE A 173 0.47 -14.86 -10.19
N VAL A 174 0.91 -15.72 -11.10
CA VAL A 174 1.38 -15.36 -12.45
C VAL A 174 0.59 -16.16 -13.47
N SER A 175 0.01 -15.48 -14.46
CA SER A 175 -0.76 -16.13 -15.52
C SER A 175 0.10 -16.96 -16.46
N PRO A 176 -0.48 -17.92 -17.21
CA PRO A 176 0.26 -18.76 -18.15
C PRO A 176 1.01 -17.99 -19.24
N ASP A 177 0.53 -16.80 -19.64
CA ASP A 177 1.21 -15.90 -20.59
C ASP A 177 2.41 -15.16 -19.96
N LYS A 178 2.65 -15.35 -18.65
CA LYS A 178 3.73 -14.74 -17.87
C LYS A 178 3.69 -13.21 -17.79
N LYS A 179 2.59 -12.57 -18.19
CA LYS A 179 2.49 -11.11 -18.25
C LYS A 179 1.45 -10.52 -17.33
N ASN A 180 0.54 -11.33 -16.81
CA ASN A 180 -0.45 -10.87 -15.83
C ASN A 180 -0.11 -11.45 -14.46
N ILE A 181 0.02 -10.57 -13.48
CA ILE A 181 0.36 -10.92 -12.10
C ILE A 181 -0.71 -10.42 -11.14
N VAL A 182 -0.96 -11.19 -10.10
CA VAL A 182 -1.81 -10.76 -8.97
C VAL A 182 -0.98 -10.81 -7.71
N LEU A 183 -0.92 -9.67 -7.01
CA LEU A 183 -0.16 -9.49 -5.78
C LEU A 183 -1.10 -9.12 -4.64
N TYR A 184 -0.81 -9.64 -3.47
CA TYR A 184 -1.57 -9.38 -2.25
C TYR A 184 -0.68 -8.67 -1.23
N VAL A 185 -1.16 -7.53 -0.74
CA VAL A 185 -0.43 -6.69 0.21
C VAL A 185 -1.33 -6.34 1.37
N TRP A 186 -1.05 -6.91 2.53
CA TRP A 186 -1.70 -6.57 3.77
C TRP A 186 -1.10 -5.29 4.36
N TYR A 187 -1.90 -4.54 5.08
CA TYR A 187 -1.42 -3.36 5.79
C TYR A 187 -2.29 -3.03 7.01
N ASP A 188 -1.63 -2.70 8.10
CA ASP A 188 -2.29 -2.06 9.23
C ASP A 188 -2.60 -0.60 8.84
N ASN A 189 -3.86 -0.33 8.54
CA ASN A 189 -4.27 0.98 8.02
C ASN A 189 -4.20 2.10 9.06
N GLU A 190 -3.98 1.79 10.34
CA GLU A 190 -3.82 2.74 11.43
C GLU A 190 -2.35 2.85 11.87
N PHE A 191 -1.81 1.80 12.47
CA PHE A 191 -0.46 1.80 13.02
C PHE A 191 0.62 1.89 11.93
N GLY A 192 0.52 1.11 10.86
CA GLY A 192 1.45 1.14 9.74
C GLY A 192 1.52 2.52 9.11
N TYR A 193 0.37 3.18 8.88
CA TYR A 193 0.32 4.55 8.37
C TYR A 193 0.90 5.56 9.37
N THR A 194 0.56 5.47 10.65
CA THR A 194 1.10 6.35 11.69
C THR A 194 2.63 6.27 11.75
N LYS A 195 3.20 5.08 11.58
CA LYS A 195 4.66 4.92 11.48
C LYS A 195 5.25 5.66 10.29
N GLN A 196 4.56 5.71 9.14
CA GLN A 196 5.04 6.49 7.99
C GLN A 196 5.01 7.99 8.25
N VAL A 197 3.97 8.49 8.92
CA VAL A 197 3.89 9.89 9.36
C VAL A 197 5.09 10.23 10.26
N ILE A 198 5.38 9.38 11.25
CA ILE A 198 6.53 9.60 12.16
C ILE A 198 7.87 9.52 11.42
N ARG A 199 8.02 8.59 10.46
CA ARG A 199 9.25 8.50 9.63
C ARG A 199 9.46 9.76 8.80
N LEU A 200 8.38 10.24 8.16
CA LEU A 200 8.42 11.48 7.38
C LEU A 200 8.74 12.68 8.28
N ALA A 201 8.07 12.80 9.44
CA ALA A 201 8.33 13.88 10.39
C ALA A 201 9.78 13.91 10.89
N LYS A 202 10.36 12.74 11.19
CA LYS A 202 11.79 12.63 11.57
C LYS A 202 12.71 13.04 10.42
N TYR A 203 12.37 12.69 9.19
CA TYR A 203 13.15 13.09 8.02
C TYR A 203 13.11 14.61 7.82
N VAL A 204 11.93 15.22 7.87
CA VAL A 204 11.73 16.66 7.76
C VAL A 204 12.47 17.42 8.87
N ALA A 205 12.36 16.93 10.11
CA ALA A 205 13.05 17.51 11.26
C ALA A 205 14.56 17.18 11.31
N GLN A 206 15.09 16.47 10.32
CA GLN A 206 16.50 16.03 10.25
C GLN A 206 16.97 15.27 11.50
N VAL A 207 16.06 14.63 12.23
CA VAL A 207 16.35 13.86 13.44
C VAL A 207 17.02 12.54 13.07
N ARG A 208 18.31 12.42 13.41
CA ARG A 208 19.05 11.15 13.30
C ARG A 208 18.96 10.41 14.62
N ARG A 209 18.52 9.15 14.60
CA ARG A 209 18.61 8.28 15.75
C ARG A 209 20.08 7.82 15.84
N LEU A 210 20.77 8.27 16.87
CA LEU A 210 22.04 7.66 17.28
C LEU A 210 21.70 6.28 17.89
N ILE A 211 22.12 5.21 17.23
CA ILE A 211 22.05 3.86 17.80
C ILE A 211 23.36 3.68 18.53
N TYR A 212 23.29 3.69 19.86
CA TYR A 212 24.39 3.22 20.71
C TYR A 212 24.18 1.72 20.89
N TYR A 213 25.18 0.93 20.55
CA TYR A 213 25.22 -0.50 20.82
C TYR A 213 25.61 -0.73 22.29
#